data_b3173e74a0d1a7ee1e5ec06657eca148
#
_entry.id   b3173e74a0d1a7ee1e5ec06657eca148
#
_cell.length_a   1.000
_cell.length_b   1.000
_cell.length_c   1.000
_cell.angle_alpha   90.00
_cell.angle_beta   90.00
_cell.angle_gamma   90.00
#
_symmetry.space_group_name_H-M   'P 1'
#
loop_
_entity.id
_entity.type
_entity.pdbx_description
1 polymer ?
#
loop_
_entity_poly.entity_id
_entity_poly.type
_entity_poly.pdbx_seq_one_letter_code
_entity_poly.pdbx_strand_id
1 'polypeptide(L)'
;MTARRFEPVDSSQLLRLSSEPARVVMGLFIFSNILYAFATLDEVKNPLPVIAAMLIVNAAAVLLVLDRPDPFPMVLTVAVVAAVAVSTLLVAFQLPDVGPPGRASWHLGSNTWMLFFLAMRRRPGAAWIGYVLMAAGTLAWSTSVGRGPLDGALLLDTHAAILFVGTLFEVSLRRTAKRINDFGEHSVASAVEAAEGATSTQIRLRRVLELRASAVPLLDYLVDHGPPPTDSARLQYATSEALLRDGVRGRSLITPRIADAATKARERGVEVTLLDDRGEGLDSGEAMVSMSDTIVAALNAAEDGAVTVRLAPRGRPVAVSIVTSNARDRVELDASGQPLKRR
;
A
#
# COMPACT_ATOMS: atom_id res chain seq x y z
N MET A 1 16.38 5.78 3.97
CA MET A 1 15.11 6.50 3.73
C MET A 1 13.98 5.58 4.13
N THR A 2 13.31 5.85 5.24
CA THR A 2 12.13 5.09 5.68
C THR A 2 11.00 5.34 4.67
N ALA A 3 10.61 4.31 3.94
CA ALA A 3 9.44 4.37 3.07
C ALA A 3 8.22 4.76 3.94
N ARG A 4 7.67 5.95 3.72
CA ARG A 4 6.38 6.33 4.31
C ARG A 4 5.37 5.30 3.84
N ARG A 5 4.85 4.51 4.78
CA ARG A 5 3.71 3.64 4.52
C ARG A 5 2.56 4.52 4.06
N PHE A 6 1.96 4.18 2.93
CA PHE A 6 0.74 4.81 2.47
C PHE A 6 -0.37 4.48 3.49
N GLU A 7 -0.87 5.49 4.19
CA GLU A 7 -2.06 5.34 5.04
C GLU A 7 -3.30 5.51 4.17
N PRO A 8 -4.19 4.52 4.13
CA PRO A 8 -5.42 4.62 3.34
C PRO A 8 -6.29 5.75 3.89
N VAL A 9 -6.73 6.62 2.99
CA VAL A 9 -7.64 7.73 3.31
C VAL A 9 -9.05 7.18 3.45
N ASP A 10 -9.66 7.35 4.64
CA ASP A 10 -11.08 7.05 4.83
C ASP A 10 -11.93 8.28 4.46
N SER A 11 -13.13 8.05 3.92
CA SER A 11 -14.10 9.10 3.57
C SER A 11 -14.47 9.98 4.77
N SER A 12 -14.44 9.45 5.99
CA SER A 12 -14.67 10.18 7.23
C SER A 12 -13.59 11.24 7.51
N GLN A 13 -12.33 10.95 7.12
CA GLN A 13 -11.23 11.90 7.26
C GLN A 13 -11.35 13.07 6.29
N LEU A 14 -11.99 12.87 5.12
CA LEU A 14 -12.24 13.93 4.16
C LEU A 14 -13.27 14.93 4.67
N LEU A 15 -14.26 14.48 5.45
CA LEU A 15 -15.34 15.34 5.96
C LEU A 15 -15.01 16.02 7.28
N ARG A 16 -14.07 15.48 8.07
CA ARG A 16 -13.67 16.01 9.41
C ARG A 16 -14.85 16.54 10.22
N LEU A 17 -15.92 15.73 10.36
CA LEU A 17 -17.15 16.10 11.08
C LEU A 17 -16.91 16.44 12.56
N SER A 18 -15.78 16.03 13.12
CA SER A 18 -15.33 16.40 14.47
C SER A 18 -14.47 17.68 14.52
N SER A 19 -14.28 18.37 13.39
CA SER A 19 -13.46 19.58 13.30
C SER A 19 -14.10 20.79 13.98
N GLU A 20 -13.31 21.83 14.27
CA GLU A 20 -13.84 23.10 14.82
C GLU A 20 -14.93 23.74 13.95
N PRO A 21 -14.77 23.81 12.61
CA PRO A 21 -15.85 24.31 11.76
C PRO A 21 -17.15 23.50 11.87
N ALA A 22 -17.06 22.17 11.99
CA ALA A 22 -18.26 21.33 12.15
C ALA A 22 -18.98 21.60 13.49
N ARG A 23 -18.22 21.89 14.56
CA ARG A 23 -18.80 22.28 15.85
C ARG A 23 -19.53 23.63 15.79
N VAL A 24 -18.99 24.59 15.04
CA VAL A 24 -19.64 25.89 14.80
C VAL A 24 -20.95 25.70 14.02
N VAL A 25 -20.92 24.92 12.94
CA VAL A 25 -22.14 24.59 12.15
C VAL A 25 -23.19 23.91 13.03
N MET A 26 -22.77 22.98 13.90
CA MET A 26 -23.68 22.35 14.86
C MET A 26 -24.24 23.32 15.86
N GLY A 27 -23.43 24.23 16.38
CA GLY A 27 -23.91 25.30 17.28
C GLY A 27 -24.97 26.17 16.61
N LEU A 28 -24.76 26.58 15.37
CA LEU A 28 -25.72 27.32 14.55
C LEU A 28 -27.02 26.53 14.32
N PHE A 29 -26.89 25.22 14.06
CA PHE A 29 -28.03 24.32 13.86
C PHE A 29 -28.89 24.26 15.16
N ILE A 30 -28.26 24.02 16.31
CA ILE A 30 -28.95 24.00 17.61
C ILE A 30 -29.59 25.34 17.89
N PHE A 31 -28.89 26.43 17.68
CA PHE A 31 -29.40 27.76 17.85
C PHE A 31 -30.62 28.04 16.96
N SER A 32 -30.56 27.66 15.68
CA SER A 32 -31.70 27.77 14.76
C SER A 32 -32.92 27.00 15.24
N ASN A 33 -32.72 25.74 15.69
CA ASN A 33 -33.84 24.94 16.22
C ASN A 33 -34.48 25.56 17.41
N ILE A 34 -33.69 26.08 18.35
CA ILE A 34 -34.19 26.80 19.53
C ILE A 34 -34.98 28.04 19.10
N LEU A 35 -34.40 28.87 18.22
CA LEU A 35 -35.01 30.08 17.73
C LEU A 35 -36.37 29.80 17.05
N TYR A 36 -36.42 28.83 16.09
CA TYR A 36 -37.67 28.51 15.41
C TYR A 36 -38.73 27.90 16.36
N ALA A 37 -38.31 26.98 17.25
CA ALA A 37 -39.21 26.37 18.19
C ALA A 37 -39.88 27.45 19.09
N PHE A 38 -39.12 28.36 19.65
CA PHE A 38 -39.64 29.42 20.51
C PHE A 38 -40.43 30.48 19.72
N ALA A 39 -39.97 30.85 18.53
CA ALA A 39 -40.64 31.88 17.71
C ALA A 39 -41.99 31.40 17.15
N THR A 40 -42.30 30.13 17.21
CA THR A 40 -43.56 29.55 16.68
C THR A 40 -44.46 28.95 17.77
N LEU A 41 -44.18 29.20 19.07
CA LEU A 41 -44.98 28.65 20.15
C LEU A 41 -46.44 29.17 20.11
N ASP A 42 -46.66 30.37 19.61
CA ASP A 42 -48.01 30.96 19.45
C ASP A 42 -48.81 30.36 18.28
N GLU A 43 -48.12 29.69 17.35
CA GLU A 43 -48.69 29.07 16.14
C GLU A 43 -49.11 27.60 16.35
N VAL A 44 -48.74 26.99 17.50
CA VAL A 44 -48.99 25.57 17.77
C VAL A 44 -50.08 25.37 18.85
N LYS A 45 -50.77 24.21 18.78
CA LYS A 45 -51.85 23.87 19.70
C LYS A 45 -51.38 23.69 21.14
N ASN A 46 -50.24 23.02 21.34
CA ASN A 46 -49.63 22.83 22.66
C ASN A 46 -48.11 22.98 22.55
N PRO A 47 -47.48 23.89 23.33
CA PRO A 47 -46.06 24.11 23.29
C PRO A 47 -45.21 22.97 23.91
N LEU A 48 -45.72 22.18 24.85
CA LEU A 48 -44.95 21.18 25.55
C LEU A 48 -44.38 20.08 24.65
N PRO A 49 -45.17 19.46 23.73
CA PRO A 49 -44.61 18.49 22.77
C PRO A 49 -43.56 19.08 21.85
N VAL A 50 -43.73 20.37 21.44
CA VAL A 50 -42.79 21.07 20.58
C VAL A 50 -41.44 21.30 21.25
N ILE A 51 -41.46 21.72 22.54
CA ILE A 51 -40.26 21.87 23.35
C ILE A 51 -39.57 20.50 23.56
N ALA A 52 -40.34 19.44 23.84
CA ALA A 52 -39.79 18.08 23.98
C ALA A 52 -39.11 17.61 22.65
N ALA A 53 -39.76 17.85 21.52
CA ALA A 53 -39.20 17.53 20.21
C ALA A 53 -37.91 18.30 19.93
N MET A 54 -37.86 19.60 20.27
CA MET A 54 -36.65 20.43 20.12
C MET A 54 -35.47 19.84 20.93
N LEU A 55 -35.71 19.42 22.17
CA LEU A 55 -34.66 18.78 22.98
C LEU A 55 -34.20 17.47 22.40
N ILE A 56 -35.11 16.64 21.92
CA ILE A 56 -34.81 15.33 21.26
C ILE A 56 -33.96 15.56 20.00
N VAL A 57 -34.37 16.49 19.13
CA VAL A 57 -33.66 16.82 17.87
C VAL A 57 -32.27 17.33 18.17
N ASN A 58 -32.10 18.25 19.11
CA ASN A 58 -30.81 18.81 19.47
C ASN A 58 -29.89 17.75 20.12
N ALA A 59 -30.42 16.88 20.97
CA ALA A 59 -29.66 15.77 21.54
C ALA A 59 -29.18 14.79 20.45
N ALA A 60 -30.06 14.43 19.53
CA ALA A 60 -29.71 13.54 18.40
C ALA A 60 -28.69 14.19 17.46
N ALA A 61 -28.76 15.50 17.24
CA ALA A 61 -27.80 16.24 16.44
C ALA A 61 -26.39 16.23 17.09
N VAL A 62 -26.31 16.41 18.41
CA VAL A 62 -25.04 16.28 19.16
C VAL A 62 -24.45 14.87 18.99
N LEU A 63 -25.27 13.80 19.07
CA LEU A 63 -24.80 12.44 18.89
C LEU A 63 -24.15 12.22 17.52
N LEU A 64 -24.65 12.87 16.46
CA LEU A 64 -24.13 12.74 15.09
C LEU A 64 -22.75 13.38 14.90
N VAL A 65 -22.39 14.39 15.69
CA VAL A 65 -21.11 15.12 15.58
C VAL A 65 -20.05 14.55 16.52
N LEU A 66 -20.44 13.73 17.50
CA LEU A 66 -19.46 13.06 18.36
C LEU A 66 -18.48 12.24 17.52
N ASP A 67 -17.21 12.29 17.93
CA ASP A 67 -16.14 11.51 17.29
C ASP A 67 -16.35 10.02 17.53
N ARG A 68 -16.87 9.35 16.50
CA ARG A 68 -17.18 7.92 16.48
C ARG A 68 -16.74 7.34 15.13
N PRO A 69 -16.30 6.06 15.11
CA PRO A 69 -15.91 5.41 13.87
C PRO A 69 -17.07 5.28 12.90
N ASP A 70 -16.77 5.38 11.60
CA ASP A 70 -17.71 5.07 10.53
C ASP A 70 -17.52 3.62 10.02
N PRO A 71 -18.60 2.88 9.71
CA PRO A 71 -20.03 3.28 9.69
C PRO A 71 -20.57 3.59 11.09
N PHE A 72 -21.38 4.65 11.19
CA PHE A 72 -21.94 5.11 12.49
C PHE A 72 -22.53 3.94 13.30
N PRO A 73 -22.26 3.84 14.62
CA PRO A 73 -22.69 2.70 15.44
C PRO A 73 -24.20 2.46 15.35
N MET A 74 -24.61 1.20 15.21
CA MET A 74 -26.01 0.84 14.91
C MET A 74 -26.97 1.31 16.00
N VAL A 75 -26.59 1.21 17.26
CA VAL A 75 -27.41 1.68 18.39
C VAL A 75 -27.70 3.20 18.29
N LEU A 76 -26.68 4.00 17.97
CA LEU A 76 -26.84 5.43 17.79
C LEU A 76 -27.60 5.77 16.50
N THR A 77 -27.42 4.98 15.44
CA THR A 77 -28.20 5.07 14.21
C THR A 77 -29.68 4.91 14.48
N VAL A 78 -30.06 3.88 15.23
CA VAL A 78 -31.45 3.63 15.63
C VAL A 78 -31.97 4.76 16.53
N ALA A 79 -31.16 5.26 17.46
CA ALA A 79 -31.54 6.38 18.32
C ALA A 79 -31.83 7.66 17.48
N VAL A 80 -31.03 7.98 16.48
CA VAL A 80 -31.27 9.13 15.58
C VAL A 80 -32.54 8.93 14.76
N VAL A 81 -32.75 7.75 14.18
CA VAL A 81 -33.97 7.43 13.41
C VAL A 81 -35.22 7.52 14.30
N ALA A 82 -35.14 6.99 15.51
CA ALA A 82 -36.22 7.12 16.51
C ALA A 82 -36.48 8.57 16.90
N ALA A 83 -35.43 9.37 17.09
CA ALA A 83 -35.55 10.81 17.36
C ALA A 83 -36.29 11.56 16.25
N VAL A 84 -35.98 11.24 14.98
CA VAL A 84 -36.68 11.77 13.81
C VAL A 84 -38.17 11.39 13.83
N ALA A 85 -38.48 10.14 14.05
CA ALA A 85 -39.86 9.68 14.08
C ALA A 85 -40.66 10.29 15.23
N VAL A 86 -40.10 10.29 16.44
CA VAL A 86 -40.75 10.82 17.64
C VAL A 86 -40.92 12.33 17.54
N SER A 87 -39.91 13.09 17.14
CA SER A 87 -40.01 14.53 16.96
C SER A 87 -41.05 14.92 15.90
N THR A 88 -41.11 14.16 14.81
CA THR A 88 -42.13 14.36 13.77
C THR A 88 -43.54 14.19 14.33
N LEU A 89 -43.81 13.13 15.07
CA LEU A 89 -45.13 12.91 15.69
C LEU A 89 -45.47 13.96 16.70
N LEU A 90 -44.49 14.35 17.57
CA LEU A 90 -44.71 15.37 18.59
C LEU A 90 -45.05 16.74 18.02
N VAL A 91 -44.43 17.15 16.91
CA VAL A 91 -44.66 18.49 16.33
C VAL A 91 -45.79 18.48 15.32
N ALA A 92 -45.85 17.49 14.42
CA ALA A 92 -46.87 17.45 13.34
C ALA A 92 -48.30 17.60 13.89
N PHE A 93 -48.64 16.88 14.97
CA PHE A 93 -49.97 16.94 15.58
C PHE A 93 -50.24 18.21 16.41
N GLN A 94 -49.23 19.08 16.59
CA GLN A 94 -49.39 20.40 17.18
C GLN A 94 -49.51 21.50 16.12
N LEU A 95 -49.31 21.20 14.84
CA LEU A 95 -49.45 22.18 13.76
C LEU A 95 -50.91 22.66 13.60
N PRO A 96 -51.13 23.89 13.12
CA PRO A 96 -52.46 24.43 12.89
C PRO A 96 -53.25 23.61 11.86
N ASP A 97 -54.53 23.41 12.13
CA ASP A 97 -55.43 22.67 11.25
C ASP A 97 -55.74 23.42 9.93
N VAL A 98 -55.70 24.77 10.00
CA VAL A 98 -56.06 25.67 8.87
C VAL A 98 -54.88 26.55 8.53
N GLY A 99 -54.70 26.85 7.25
CA GLY A 99 -53.58 27.67 6.76
C GLY A 99 -52.23 26.89 6.63
N PRO A 100 -51.23 27.46 5.97
CA PRO A 100 -49.93 26.80 5.81
C PRO A 100 -49.21 26.72 7.17
N PRO A 101 -48.60 25.59 7.52
CA PRO A 101 -47.92 25.41 8.79
C PRO A 101 -46.67 26.30 8.93
N GLY A 102 -46.18 26.89 7.84
CA GLY A 102 -45.13 27.89 7.86
C GLY A 102 -43.89 27.49 8.66
N ARG A 103 -43.39 28.38 9.49
CA ARG A 103 -42.21 28.18 10.33
C ARG A 103 -42.42 27.17 11.46
N ALA A 104 -43.68 26.89 11.83
CA ALA A 104 -44.00 25.88 12.85
C ALA A 104 -43.60 24.44 12.40
N SER A 105 -43.43 24.20 11.08
CA SER A 105 -42.92 22.92 10.53
C SER A 105 -41.39 22.80 10.55
N TRP A 106 -40.68 23.59 11.34
CA TRP A 106 -39.20 23.63 11.46
C TRP A 106 -38.58 22.23 11.63
N HIS A 107 -39.28 21.33 12.31
CA HIS A 107 -38.81 19.95 12.58
C HIS A 107 -38.53 19.15 11.28
N LEU A 108 -39.27 19.40 10.19
CA LEU A 108 -39.04 18.72 8.93
C LEU A 108 -37.66 19.05 8.37
N GLY A 109 -37.29 20.32 8.36
CA GLY A 109 -35.95 20.75 7.94
C GLY A 109 -34.85 20.19 8.85
N SER A 110 -35.04 20.28 10.17
CA SER A 110 -34.08 19.78 11.14
C SER A 110 -33.87 18.28 11.05
N ASN A 111 -34.96 17.50 10.93
CA ASN A 111 -34.92 16.06 10.76
C ASN A 111 -34.23 15.69 9.44
N THR A 112 -34.48 16.42 8.36
CA THR A 112 -33.83 16.20 7.08
C THR A 112 -32.32 16.42 7.16
N TRP A 113 -31.86 17.46 7.83
CA TRP A 113 -30.43 17.66 8.07
C TRP A 113 -29.79 16.53 8.91
N MET A 114 -30.48 16.06 9.94
CA MET A 114 -30.00 14.90 10.69
C MET A 114 -29.88 13.65 9.82
N LEU A 115 -30.90 13.38 8.96
CA LEU A 115 -30.88 12.24 8.04
C LEU A 115 -29.79 12.40 6.97
N PHE A 116 -29.57 13.62 6.48
CA PHE A 116 -28.47 13.93 5.58
C PHE A 116 -27.11 13.58 6.22
N PHE A 117 -26.84 14.05 7.43
CA PHE A 117 -25.60 13.71 8.14
C PHE A 117 -25.49 12.22 8.47
N LEU A 118 -26.61 11.56 8.78
CA LEU A 118 -26.62 10.12 9.00
C LEU A 118 -26.25 9.36 7.71
N ALA A 119 -26.70 9.80 6.54
CA ALA A 119 -26.28 9.25 5.26
C ALA A 119 -24.78 9.44 5.05
N MET A 120 -24.23 10.63 5.36
CA MET A 120 -22.80 10.94 5.28
C MET A 120 -21.95 10.07 6.22
N ARG A 121 -22.50 9.65 7.37
CA ARG A 121 -21.89 8.71 8.33
C ARG A 121 -22.00 7.23 7.89
N ARG A 122 -22.10 7.00 6.57
CA ARG A 122 -22.16 5.66 5.94
C ARG A 122 -23.38 4.83 6.33
N ARG A 123 -24.54 5.51 6.63
CA ARG A 123 -25.82 4.88 6.96
C ARG A 123 -26.97 5.39 6.07
N PRO A 124 -26.81 5.42 4.71
CA PRO A 124 -27.85 5.97 3.83
C PRO A 124 -29.17 5.18 3.90
N GLY A 125 -29.11 3.85 4.04
CA GLY A 125 -30.34 3.05 4.18
C GLY A 125 -31.16 3.40 5.43
N ALA A 126 -30.48 3.64 6.57
CA ALA A 126 -31.14 4.07 7.79
C ALA A 126 -31.69 5.50 7.67
N ALA A 127 -31.00 6.38 6.97
CA ALA A 127 -31.49 7.73 6.68
C ALA A 127 -32.78 7.71 5.85
N TRP A 128 -32.87 6.86 4.83
CA TRP A 128 -34.09 6.68 4.05
C TRP A 128 -35.24 6.05 4.87
N ILE A 129 -34.95 5.11 5.78
CA ILE A 129 -35.93 4.60 6.74
C ILE A 129 -36.46 5.74 7.62
N GLY A 130 -35.55 6.58 8.15
CA GLY A 130 -35.96 7.75 8.92
C GLY A 130 -36.83 8.72 8.13
N TYR A 131 -36.51 8.96 6.85
CA TYR A 131 -37.32 9.78 5.96
C TYR A 131 -38.74 9.18 5.74
N VAL A 132 -38.83 7.87 5.50
CA VAL A 132 -40.12 7.20 5.34
C VAL A 132 -40.98 7.32 6.63
N LEU A 133 -40.38 7.19 7.79
CA LEU A 133 -41.10 7.39 9.07
C LEU A 133 -41.55 8.84 9.26
N MET A 134 -40.70 9.80 8.92
CA MET A 134 -41.06 11.23 8.90
C MET A 134 -42.20 11.51 7.93
N ALA A 135 -42.14 10.95 6.73
CA ALA A 135 -43.18 11.09 5.72
C ALA A 135 -44.51 10.47 6.18
N ALA A 136 -44.45 9.26 6.74
CA ALA A 136 -45.65 8.61 7.27
C ALA A 136 -46.34 9.43 8.37
N GLY A 137 -45.56 9.99 9.32
CA GLY A 137 -46.08 10.84 10.38
C GLY A 137 -46.72 12.14 9.84
N THR A 138 -46.07 12.79 8.87
CA THR A 138 -46.54 14.02 8.22
C THR A 138 -47.83 13.76 7.41
N LEU A 139 -47.89 12.67 6.65
CA LEU A 139 -49.08 12.26 5.89
C LEU A 139 -50.23 11.89 6.82
N ALA A 140 -49.95 11.17 7.92
CA ALA A 140 -50.95 10.83 8.92
C ALA A 140 -51.57 12.11 9.55
N TRP A 141 -50.75 13.10 9.89
CA TRP A 141 -51.23 14.41 10.37
C TRP A 141 -52.05 15.09 9.29
N SER A 142 -51.57 15.25 8.06
CA SER A 142 -52.24 15.98 6.98
C SER A 142 -53.61 15.36 6.67
N THR A 143 -53.72 14.04 6.68
CA THR A 143 -55.01 13.34 6.48
C THR A 143 -55.93 13.51 7.71
N SER A 144 -55.40 13.48 8.93
CA SER A 144 -56.20 13.63 10.15
C SER A 144 -56.89 15.01 10.33
N VAL A 145 -56.24 16.05 9.76
CA VAL A 145 -56.79 17.41 9.77
C VAL A 145 -57.59 17.77 8.51
N GLY A 146 -57.85 16.78 7.64
CA GLY A 146 -58.67 16.96 6.45
C GLY A 146 -58.00 17.65 5.26
N ARG A 147 -56.70 17.89 5.28
CA ARG A 147 -55.95 18.52 4.17
C ARG A 147 -55.68 17.55 3.01
N GLY A 148 -55.72 16.25 3.30
CA GLY A 148 -55.45 15.21 2.33
C GLY A 148 -53.99 14.87 2.17
N PRO A 149 -53.66 13.73 1.53
CA PRO A 149 -52.29 13.23 1.41
C PRO A 149 -51.42 14.09 0.49
N LEU A 150 -51.98 14.80 -0.47
CA LEU A 150 -51.21 15.62 -1.41
C LEU A 150 -50.56 16.81 -0.73
N ASP A 151 -51.26 17.50 0.18
CA ASP A 151 -50.70 18.62 0.93
C ASP A 151 -49.54 18.16 1.83
N GLY A 152 -49.70 16.98 2.48
CA GLY A 152 -48.62 16.38 3.25
C GLY A 152 -47.41 16.01 2.41
N ALA A 153 -47.65 15.50 1.19
CA ALA A 153 -46.57 15.13 0.25
C ALA A 153 -45.82 16.38 -0.27
N LEU A 154 -46.52 17.48 -0.55
CA LEU A 154 -45.89 18.74 -0.97
C LEU A 154 -45.01 19.38 0.11
N LEU A 155 -45.29 19.12 1.39
CA LEU A 155 -44.37 19.53 2.47
C LEU A 155 -43.08 18.73 2.50
N LEU A 156 -43.01 17.57 1.86
CA LEU A 156 -41.92 16.62 1.93
C LEU A 156 -41.03 16.58 0.67
N ASP A 157 -41.45 17.17 -0.43
CA ASP A 157 -40.76 17.09 -1.74
C ASP A 157 -39.32 17.61 -1.67
N THR A 158 -39.14 18.82 -1.14
CA THR A 158 -37.83 19.44 -0.95
C THR A 158 -36.94 18.60 -0.02
N HIS A 159 -37.52 18.00 1.02
CA HIS A 159 -36.81 17.17 1.98
C HIS A 159 -36.30 15.86 1.37
N ALA A 160 -37.09 15.24 0.48
CA ALA A 160 -36.65 14.09 -0.30
C ALA A 160 -35.47 14.45 -1.21
N ALA A 161 -35.54 15.59 -1.89
CA ALA A 161 -34.49 16.05 -2.79
C ALA A 161 -33.18 16.31 -2.04
N ILE A 162 -33.23 16.95 -0.86
CA ILE A 162 -32.04 17.18 -0.01
C ILE A 162 -31.39 15.85 0.42
N LEU A 163 -32.18 14.89 0.88
CA LEU A 163 -31.67 13.58 1.28
C LEU A 163 -31.09 12.79 0.09
N PHE A 164 -31.73 12.89 -1.07
CA PHE A 164 -31.23 12.28 -2.29
C PHE A 164 -29.86 12.84 -2.69
N VAL A 165 -29.70 14.18 -2.69
CA VAL A 165 -28.42 14.84 -2.95
C VAL A 165 -27.36 14.39 -1.91
N GLY A 166 -27.71 14.31 -0.63
CA GLY A 166 -26.82 13.79 0.41
C GLY A 166 -26.36 12.38 0.15
N THR A 167 -27.26 11.51 -0.29
CA THR A 167 -26.93 10.12 -0.64
C THR A 167 -25.98 10.04 -1.84
N LEU A 168 -26.23 10.83 -2.88
CA LEU A 168 -25.35 10.91 -4.05
C LEU A 168 -23.97 11.44 -3.69
N PHE A 169 -23.93 12.44 -2.83
CA PHE A 169 -22.67 13.03 -2.36
C PHE A 169 -21.84 12.02 -1.55
N GLU A 170 -22.45 11.26 -0.67
CA GLU A 170 -21.82 10.16 0.08
C GLU A 170 -21.23 9.10 -0.87
N VAL A 171 -22.00 8.65 -1.87
CA VAL A 171 -21.52 7.69 -2.88
C VAL A 171 -20.34 8.26 -3.67
N SER A 172 -20.40 9.54 -4.05
CA SER A 172 -19.33 10.22 -4.77
C SER A 172 -18.05 10.30 -3.93
N LEU A 173 -18.16 10.69 -2.66
CA LEU A 173 -17.02 10.74 -1.74
C LEU A 173 -16.36 9.37 -1.56
N ARG A 174 -17.16 8.32 -1.41
CA ARG A 174 -16.63 6.95 -1.34
C ARG A 174 -15.85 6.56 -2.59
N ARG A 175 -16.40 6.85 -3.77
CA ARG A 175 -15.73 6.57 -5.04
C ARG A 175 -14.41 7.33 -5.14
N THR A 176 -14.41 8.59 -4.70
CA THR A 176 -13.21 9.42 -4.71
C THR A 176 -12.15 8.89 -3.72
N ALA A 177 -12.53 8.56 -2.49
CA ALA A 177 -11.64 7.97 -1.51
C ALA A 177 -11.02 6.66 -2.00
N LYS A 178 -11.84 5.78 -2.63
CA LYS A 178 -11.35 4.54 -3.22
C LYS A 178 -10.33 4.82 -4.34
N ARG A 179 -10.62 5.75 -5.25
CA ARG A 179 -9.68 6.11 -6.32
C ARG A 179 -8.34 6.63 -5.77
N ILE A 180 -8.38 7.48 -4.74
CA ILE A 180 -7.16 7.99 -4.09
C ILE A 180 -6.34 6.83 -3.54
N ASN A 181 -6.96 5.86 -2.89
CA ASN A 181 -6.28 4.69 -2.35
C ASN A 181 -5.70 3.80 -3.45
N ASP A 182 -6.47 3.52 -4.52
CA ASP A 182 -6.01 2.74 -5.67
C ASP A 182 -4.80 3.43 -6.35
N PHE A 183 -4.82 4.75 -6.54
CA PHE A 183 -3.68 5.50 -7.07
C PHE A 183 -2.47 5.48 -6.14
N GLY A 184 -2.68 5.57 -4.82
CA GLY A 184 -1.62 5.48 -3.84
C GLY A 184 -0.89 4.13 -3.88
N GLU A 185 -1.63 3.03 -3.93
CA GLU A 185 -1.07 1.68 -4.04
C GLU A 185 -0.28 1.48 -5.34
N HIS A 186 -0.83 1.90 -6.48
CA HIS A 186 -0.14 1.84 -7.77
C HIS A 186 1.13 2.69 -7.80
N SER A 187 1.11 3.87 -7.22
CA SER A 187 2.28 4.75 -7.14
C SER A 187 3.41 4.13 -6.33
N VAL A 188 3.09 3.49 -5.20
CA VAL A 188 4.08 2.78 -4.38
C VAL A 188 4.66 1.58 -5.14
N ALA A 189 3.83 0.77 -5.79
CA ALA A 189 4.28 -0.37 -6.59
C ALA A 189 5.21 0.07 -7.73
N SER A 190 4.83 1.10 -8.50
CA SER A 190 5.66 1.64 -9.58
C SER A 190 6.99 2.22 -9.08
N ALA A 191 7.01 2.86 -7.90
CA ALA A 191 8.23 3.37 -7.30
C ALA A 191 9.20 2.24 -6.89
N VAL A 192 8.67 1.12 -6.38
CA VAL A 192 9.47 -0.07 -6.05
C VAL A 192 10.08 -0.68 -7.32
N GLU A 193 9.27 -0.91 -8.36
CA GLU A 193 9.76 -1.43 -9.66
C GLU A 193 10.83 -0.53 -10.28
N ALA A 194 10.63 0.79 -10.25
CA ALA A 194 11.60 1.75 -10.74
C ALA A 194 12.93 1.71 -9.95
N ALA A 195 12.86 1.56 -8.62
CA ALA A 195 14.04 1.43 -7.77
C ALA A 195 14.82 0.14 -8.05
N GLU A 196 14.13 -0.99 -8.24
CA GLU A 196 14.75 -2.28 -8.63
C GLU A 196 15.38 -2.19 -10.01
N GLY A 197 14.70 -1.58 -10.98
CA GLY A 197 15.21 -1.35 -12.32
C GLY A 197 16.47 -0.45 -12.33
N ALA A 198 16.47 0.62 -11.54
CA ALA A 198 17.62 1.52 -11.41
C ALA A 198 18.83 0.80 -10.79
N THR A 199 18.61 -0.02 -9.76
CA THR A 199 19.66 -0.80 -9.10
C THR A 199 20.30 -1.80 -10.09
N SER A 200 19.49 -2.51 -10.86
CA SER A 200 19.98 -3.48 -11.85
C SER A 200 20.80 -2.81 -12.97
N THR A 201 20.37 -1.63 -13.40
CA THR A 201 21.07 -0.82 -14.41
C THR A 201 22.39 -0.28 -13.88
N GLN A 202 22.45 0.18 -12.64
CA GLN A 202 23.70 0.62 -12.00
C GLN A 202 24.70 -0.53 -11.87
N ILE A 203 24.26 -1.72 -11.48
CA ILE A 203 25.13 -2.91 -11.39
C ILE A 203 25.69 -3.26 -12.76
N ARG A 204 24.87 -3.23 -13.83
CA ARG A 204 25.33 -3.50 -15.20
C ARG A 204 26.34 -2.46 -15.67
N LEU A 205 26.06 -1.17 -15.46
CA LEU A 205 26.95 -0.07 -15.86
C LEU A 205 28.29 -0.18 -15.14
N ARG A 206 28.29 -0.37 -13.83
CA ARG A 206 29.50 -0.55 -13.04
C ARG A 206 30.35 -1.70 -13.57
N ARG A 207 29.72 -2.82 -13.91
CA ARG A 207 30.40 -3.98 -14.47
C ARG A 207 31.02 -3.73 -15.83
N VAL A 208 30.31 -3.01 -16.73
CA VAL A 208 30.86 -2.61 -18.03
C VAL A 208 32.05 -1.70 -17.85
N LEU A 209 32.01 -0.76 -16.90
CA LEU A 209 33.13 0.13 -16.62
C LEU A 209 34.35 -0.64 -16.05
N GLU A 210 34.12 -1.60 -15.16
CA GLU A 210 35.20 -2.45 -14.59
C GLU A 210 35.86 -3.30 -15.68
N LEU A 211 35.08 -3.95 -16.54
CA LEU A 211 35.61 -4.73 -17.67
C LEU A 211 36.35 -3.82 -18.65
N ARG A 212 35.81 -2.65 -18.96
CA ARG A 212 36.48 -1.71 -19.85
C ARG A 212 37.80 -1.20 -19.28
N ALA A 213 37.84 -0.87 -18.01
CA ALA A 213 39.05 -0.39 -17.34
C ALA A 213 40.16 -1.44 -17.30
N SER A 214 39.83 -2.73 -17.28
CA SER A 214 40.82 -3.81 -17.27
C SER A 214 41.24 -4.28 -18.70
N ALA A 215 40.29 -4.30 -19.65
CA ALA A 215 40.55 -4.83 -20.98
C ALA A 215 41.12 -3.80 -21.96
N VAL A 216 40.63 -2.55 -21.94
CA VAL A 216 41.02 -1.53 -22.96
C VAL A 216 42.52 -1.23 -22.94
N PRO A 217 43.18 -1.01 -21.78
CA PRO A 217 44.60 -0.69 -21.78
C PRO A 217 45.47 -1.83 -22.38
N LEU A 218 45.07 -3.08 -22.19
CA LEU A 218 45.77 -4.22 -22.76
C LEU A 218 45.57 -4.33 -24.26
N LEU A 219 44.35 -4.06 -24.75
CA LEU A 219 44.04 -4.07 -26.19
C LEU A 219 44.72 -2.90 -26.91
N ASP A 220 44.69 -1.70 -26.37
CA ASP A 220 45.34 -0.53 -26.91
C ASP A 220 46.88 -0.75 -27.05
N TYR A 221 47.50 -1.31 -25.99
CA TYR A 221 48.90 -1.64 -26.04
C TYR A 221 49.22 -2.63 -27.15
N LEU A 222 48.42 -3.69 -27.34
CA LEU A 222 48.62 -4.67 -28.42
C LEU A 222 48.42 -4.06 -29.82
N VAL A 223 47.50 -3.13 -29.94
CA VAL A 223 47.26 -2.44 -31.24
C VAL A 223 48.43 -1.52 -31.60
N ASP A 224 48.99 -0.78 -30.61
CA ASP A 224 50.05 0.20 -30.86
C ASP A 224 51.44 -0.42 -31.01
N HIS A 225 51.72 -1.55 -30.33
CA HIS A 225 53.05 -2.11 -30.22
C HIS A 225 53.17 -3.51 -30.85
N GLY A 226 52.07 -4.12 -31.29
CA GLY A 226 52.05 -5.50 -31.77
C GLY A 226 52.21 -6.57 -30.67
N PRO A 227 52.47 -7.84 -31.04
CA PRO A 227 52.64 -8.92 -30.08
C PRO A 227 53.90 -8.69 -29.21
N PRO A 228 53.83 -8.99 -27.90
CA PRO A 228 54.92 -8.73 -26.95
C PRO A 228 56.22 -9.41 -27.36
N PRO A 229 57.35 -8.70 -27.38
CA PRO A 229 58.61 -9.17 -27.94
C PRO A 229 59.37 -10.18 -27.07
N THR A 230 59.02 -10.27 -25.75
CA THR A 230 59.69 -11.16 -24.79
C THR A 230 58.76 -12.20 -24.22
N ASP A 231 59.31 -13.38 -23.86
CA ASP A 231 58.51 -14.46 -23.25
C ASP A 231 57.90 -14.07 -21.90
N SER A 232 58.59 -13.22 -21.11
CA SER A 232 58.05 -12.69 -19.87
C SER A 232 56.83 -11.78 -20.08
N ALA A 233 56.85 -10.95 -21.15
CA ALA A 233 55.73 -10.12 -21.50
C ALA A 233 54.54 -10.96 -22.01
N ARG A 234 54.80 -12.01 -22.82
CA ARG A 234 53.77 -12.96 -23.26
C ARG A 234 53.09 -13.65 -22.08
N LEU A 235 53.84 -14.05 -21.07
CA LEU A 235 53.29 -14.67 -19.87
C LEU A 235 52.40 -13.70 -19.09
N GLN A 236 52.76 -12.43 -18.97
CA GLN A 236 51.94 -11.40 -18.32
C GLN A 236 50.62 -11.19 -19.06
N TYR A 237 50.62 -11.14 -20.39
CA TYR A 237 49.41 -11.03 -21.20
C TYR A 237 48.54 -12.27 -21.09
N ALA A 238 49.09 -13.46 -21.13
CA ALA A 238 48.36 -14.71 -20.92
C ALA A 238 47.73 -14.78 -19.53
N THR A 239 48.42 -14.30 -18.50
CA THR A 239 47.87 -14.24 -17.15
C THR A 239 46.71 -13.22 -17.07
N SER A 240 46.87 -12.06 -17.68
CA SER A 240 45.80 -11.04 -17.71
C SER A 240 44.56 -11.51 -18.51
N GLU A 241 44.77 -12.19 -19.67
CA GLU A 241 43.68 -12.79 -20.42
C GLU A 241 42.94 -13.85 -19.59
N ALA A 242 43.72 -14.71 -18.92
CA ALA A 242 43.15 -15.75 -18.05
C ALA A 242 42.32 -15.17 -16.90
N LEU A 243 42.80 -14.11 -16.27
CA LEU A 243 42.03 -13.40 -15.21
C LEU A 243 40.73 -12.80 -15.75
N LEU A 244 40.73 -12.18 -16.92
CA LEU A 244 39.53 -11.67 -17.58
C LEU A 244 38.53 -12.79 -17.91
N ARG A 245 39.03 -13.89 -18.50
CA ARG A 245 38.23 -15.06 -18.83
C ARG A 245 37.60 -15.68 -17.58
N ASP A 246 38.39 -15.82 -16.52
CA ASP A 246 37.91 -16.32 -15.22
C ASP A 246 36.85 -15.40 -14.61
N GLY A 247 37.03 -14.08 -14.72
CA GLY A 247 36.05 -13.10 -14.28
C GLY A 247 34.69 -13.23 -14.98
N VAL A 248 34.66 -13.76 -16.21
CA VAL A 248 33.43 -14.01 -16.97
C VAL A 248 32.87 -15.40 -16.68
N ARG A 249 33.73 -16.45 -16.74
CA ARG A 249 33.33 -17.86 -16.68
C ARG A 249 33.26 -18.46 -15.28
N GLY A 250 34.12 -17.97 -14.36
CA GLY A 250 34.24 -18.46 -13.00
C GLY A 250 33.72 -17.48 -11.93
N ARG A 251 32.82 -16.60 -12.30
CA ARG A 251 32.43 -15.40 -11.58
C ARG A 251 32.16 -15.56 -10.10
N SER A 252 31.36 -16.54 -9.71
CA SER A 252 30.99 -16.77 -8.32
C SER A 252 32.05 -17.60 -7.56
N LEU A 253 33.06 -18.12 -8.27
CA LEU A 253 34.22 -18.79 -7.70
C LEU A 253 35.35 -17.85 -7.36
N ILE A 254 35.45 -16.67 -8.02
CA ILE A 254 36.60 -15.79 -7.90
C ILE A 254 36.50 -14.98 -6.61
N THR A 255 37.35 -15.33 -5.67
CA THR A 255 37.72 -14.50 -4.52
C THR A 255 39.15 -14.01 -4.72
N PRO A 256 39.60 -12.94 -4.03
CA PRO A 256 41.00 -12.50 -4.11
C PRO A 256 42.00 -13.62 -3.86
N ARG A 257 41.71 -14.54 -2.90
CA ARG A 257 42.55 -15.68 -2.55
C ARG A 257 42.62 -16.73 -3.67
N ILE A 258 41.51 -17.02 -4.32
CA ILE A 258 41.47 -17.98 -5.45
C ILE A 258 42.16 -17.38 -6.67
N ALA A 259 41.96 -16.09 -6.96
CA ALA A 259 42.64 -15.41 -8.07
C ALA A 259 44.15 -15.41 -7.89
N ASP A 260 44.66 -15.11 -6.69
CA ASP A 260 46.11 -15.18 -6.39
C ASP A 260 46.67 -16.61 -6.52
N ALA A 261 45.96 -17.58 -5.97
CA ALA A 261 46.38 -19.00 -6.07
C ALA A 261 46.37 -19.50 -7.53
N ALA A 262 45.35 -19.11 -8.35
CA ALA A 262 45.28 -19.47 -9.76
C ALA A 262 46.41 -18.83 -10.58
N THR A 263 46.76 -17.55 -10.25
CA THR A 263 47.89 -16.87 -10.91
C THR A 263 49.20 -17.59 -10.58
N LYS A 264 49.48 -17.89 -9.33
CA LYS A 264 50.68 -18.64 -8.90
C LYS A 264 50.76 -20.06 -9.49
N ALA A 265 49.62 -20.75 -9.67
CA ALA A 265 49.58 -22.03 -10.32
C ALA A 265 49.92 -21.90 -11.83
N ARG A 266 49.42 -20.89 -12.52
CA ARG A 266 49.77 -20.61 -13.93
C ARG A 266 51.22 -20.23 -14.13
N GLU A 267 51.83 -19.49 -13.19
CA GLU A 267 53.26 -19.16 -13.18
C GLU A 267 54.14 -20.43 -13.07
N ARG A 268 53.64 -21.50 -12.45
CA ARG A 268 54.29 -22.82 -12.41
C ARG A 268 54.03 -23.68 -13.66
N GLY A 269 53.23 -23.19 -14.60
CA GLY A 269 52.90 -23.91 -15.83
C GLY A 269 51.61 -24.75 -15.73
N VAL A 270 50.83 -24.63 -14.65
CA VAL A 270 49.58 -25.37 -14.49
C VAL A 270 48.48 -24.68 -15.29
N GLU A 271 47.72 -25.42 -16.12
CA GLU A 271 46.53 -24.91 -16.80
C GLU A 271 45.34 -24.86 -15.82
N VAL A 272 44.88 -23.67 -15.51
CA VAL A 272 43.76 -23.45 -14.56
C VAL A 272 42.51 -23.02 -15.29
N THR A 273 41.42 -23.77 -15.12
CA THR A 273 40.08 -23.46 -15.66
C THR A 273 39.06 -23.34 -14.54
N LEU A 274 38.42 -22.17 -14.44
CA LEU A 274 37.35 -21.88 -13.48
C LEU A 274 36.02 -21.77 -14.22
N LEU A 275 35.03 -22.58 -13.85
CA LEU A 275 33.71 -22.64 -14.48
C LEU A 275 32.61 -22.45 -13.44
N ASP A 276 31.74 -21.49 -13.68
CA ASP A 276 30.55 -21.21 -12.85
C ASP A 276 29.28 -21.44 -13.68
N ASP A 277 28.64 -22.58 -13.47
CA ASP A 277 27.35 -22.91 -14.10
C ASP A 277 26.17 -22.52 -13.18
N ARG A 278 26.44 -21.97 -12.00
CA ARG A 278 25.42 -21.58 -11.04
C ARG A 278 25.07 -20.11 -11.12
N GLY A 279 26.04 -19.25 -11.41
CA GLY A 279 25.87 -17.80 -11.51
C GLY A 279 25.79 -17.05 -10.19
N GLU A 280 25.86 -17.74 -9.05
CA GLU A 280 25.83 -17.22 -7.70
C GLU A 280 26.68 -18.11 -6.75
N GLY A 281 27.14 -17.55 -5.64
CA GLY A 281 27.94 -18.28 -4.64
C GLY A 281 27.15 -19.38 -3.90
N LEU A 282 27.83 -20.09 -3.00
CA LEU A 282 27.17 -21.00 -2.05
C LEU A 282 26.31 -20.24 -1.05
N ASP A 283 25.30 -20.91 -0.47
CA ASP A 283 24.21 -20.27 0.26
C ASP A 283 24.64 -19.69 1.62
N SER A 284 25.80 -20.08 2.16
CA SER A 284 26.34 -19.54 3.43
C SER A 284 27.77 -19.02 3.31
N GLY A 285 28.13 -18.06 4.14
CA GLY A 285 29.49 -17.53 4.22
C GLY A 285 30.51 -18.59 4.64
N GLU A 286 30.14 -19.52 5.51
CA GLU A 286 30.99 -20.62 5.95
C GLU A 286 31.27 -21.60 4.81
N ALA A 287 30.23 -21.94 4.00
CA ALA A 287 30.39 -22.77 2.82
C ALA A 287 31.30 -22.12 1.78
N MET A 288 31.23 -20.80 1.59
CA MET A 288 32.10 -20.04 0.70
C MET A 288 33.55 -20.06 1.17
N VAL A 289 33.80 -19.95 2.47
CA VAL A 289 35.16 -20.03 3.04
C VAL A 289 35.73 -21.44 2.87
N SER A 290 34.97 -22.48 3.22
CA SER A 290 35.38 -23.88 3.08
C SER A 290 35.71 -24.25 1.63
N MET A 291 34.83 -23.82 0.70
CA MET A 291 35.05 -23.97 -0.74
C MET A 291 36.34 -23.28 -1.18
N SER A 292 36.54 -22.01 -0.75
CA SER A 292 37.72 -21.23 -1.12
C SER A 292 38.97 -21.87 -0.62
N ASP A 293 39.01 -22.34 0.64
CA ASP A 293 40.18 -23.02 1.23
C ASP A 293 40.54 -24.30 0.49
N THR A 294 39.54 -25.09 0.12
CA THR A 294 39.76 -26.34 -0.62
C THR A 294 40.29 -26.07 -2.03
N ILE A 295 39.72 -25.05 -2.75
CA ILE A 295 40.20 -24.69 -4.10
C ILE A 295 41.64 -24.15 -4.01
N VAL A 296 41.95 -23.28 -3.08
CA VAL A 296 43.33 -22.75 -2.86
C VAL A 296 44.32 -23.85 -2.54
N ALA A 297 43.94 -24.80 -1.70
CA ALA A 297 44.78 -25.95 -1.39
C ALA A 297 45.10 -26.81 -2.64
N ALA A 298 44.07 -27.09 -3.45
CA ALA A 298 44.23 -27.85 -4.70
C ALA A 298 45.10 -27.11 -5.74
N LEU A 299 44.91 -25.77 -5.87
CA LEU A 299 45.73 -24.96 -6.78
C LEU A 299 47.19 -24.87 -6.33
N ASN A 300 47.44 -24.78 -5.03
CA ASN A 300 48.80 -24.72 -4.47
C ASN A 300 49.53 -26.06 -4.54
N ALA A 301 48.79 -27.16 -4.47
CA ALA A 301 49.36 -28.51 -4.54
C ALA A 301 49.72 -28.98 -5.99
N ALA A 302 49.13 -28.27 -6.98
CA ALA A 302 49.41 -28.62 -8.41
C ALA A 302 50.76 -28.06 -8.83
N GLU A 303 51.66 -28.97 -9.30
CA GLU A 303 53.01 -28.61 -9.79
C GLU A 303 53.04 -28.53 -11.30
N ASP A 304 52.23 -29.34 -11.99
CA ASP A 304 52.07 -29.41 -13.47
C ASP A 304 50.67 -29.87 -13.88
N GLY A 305 50.42 -29.92 -15.18
CA GLY A 305 49.15 -30.41 -15.76
C GLY A 305 48.01 -29.39 -15.72
N ALA A 306 46.80 -29.88 -15.50
CA ALA A 306 45.59 -29.01 -15.51
C ALA A 306 44.76 -29.18 -14.25
N VAL A 307 44.21 -28.06 -13.76
CA VAL A 307 43.23 -28.01 -12.64
C VAL A 307 41.95 -27.37 -13.16
N THR A 308 40.86 -28.11 -13.09
CA THR A 308 39.53 -27.62 -13.46
C THR A 308 38.64 -27.54 -12.21
N VAL A 309 38.15 -26.36 -11.90
CA VAL A 309 37.20 -26.12 -10.82
C VAL A 309 35.87 -25.75 -11.44
N ARG A 310 34.81 -26.47 -11.05
CA ARG A 310 33.46 -26.24 -11.57
C ARG A 310 32.45 -26.07 -10.40
N LEU A 311 31.72 -24.99 -10.40
CA LEU A 311 30.55 -24.73 -9.54
C LEU A 311 29.31 -25.20 -10.30
N ALA A 312 28.66 -26.26 -9.81
CA ALA A 312 27.50 -26.85 -10.47
C ALA A 312 26.20 -26.05 -10.20
N PRO A 313 25.19 -26.21 -11.09
CA PRO A 313 23.86 -25.61 -10.87
C PRO A 313 23.25 -26.03 -9.54
N ARG A 314 22.35 -25.19 -9.00
CA ARG A 314 21.61 -25.50 -7.75
C ARG A 314 20.88 -26.83 -7.81
N GLY A 315 20.76 -27.51 -6.68
CA GLY A 315 20.02 -28.75 -6.53
C GLY A 315 20.80 -30.01 -6.95
N ARG A 316 22.10 -29.89 -7.33
CA ARG A 316 22.96 -31.02 -7.53
C ARG A 316 23.58 -31.50 -6.21
N PRO A 317 23.74 -32.82 -6.01
CA PRO A 317 24.44 -33.36 -4.82
C PRO A 317 25.88 -32.86 -4.69
N VAL A 318 26.57 -32.74 -5.84
CA VAL A 318 27.91 -32.12 -5.91
C VAL A 318 27.72 -30.66 -6.29
N ALA A 319 28.07 -29.76 -5.40
CA ALA A 319 28.03 -28.32 -5.63
C ALA A 319 29.32 -27.81 -6.29
N VAL A 320 30.46 -28.32 -5.86
CA VAL A 320 31.78 -27.97 -6.43
C VAL A 320 32.55 -29.22 -6.76
N SER A 321 33.17 -29.28 -7.97
CA SER A 321 34.09 -30.32 -8.35
C SER A 321 35.45 -29.73 -8.73
N ILE A 322 36.52 -30.32 -8.21
CA ILE A 322 37.89 -29.95 -8.49
C ILE A 322 38.55 -31.21 -9.10
N VAL A 323 39.06 -31.08 -10.31
CA VAL A 323 39.69 -32.19 -11.06
C VAL A 323 41.10 -31.76 -11.43
N THR A 324 42.08 -32.57 -11.08
CA THR A 324 43.50 -32.39 -11.44
C THR A 324 43.90 -33.47 -12.43
N SER A 325 44.63 -33.11 -13.51
CA SER A 325 45.00 -34.05 -14.58
C SER A 325 45.99 -35.13 -14.14
N ASN A 326 46.84 -34.87 -13.16
CA ASN A 326 47.87 -35.77 -12.68
C ASN A 326 47.49 -36.63 -11.47
N ALA A 327 46.37 -36.32 -10.84
CA ALA A 327 45.87 -37.09 -9.71
C ALA A 327 44.59 -37.84 -10.12
N ARG A 328 44.53 -39.11 -9.77
CA ARG A 328 43.27 -39.84 -9.73
C ARG A 328 42.27 -39.24 -8.72
N ASP A 329 42.62 -38.09 -8.17
CA ASP A 329 41.87 -37.43 -7.10
C ASP A 329 41.00 -36.30 -7.62
N ARG A 330 39.73 -36.62 -7.74
CA ARG A 330 38.65 -35.67 -7.90
C ARG A 330 38.11 -35.29 -6.51
N VAL A 331 38.18 -34.06 -6.14
CA VAL A 331 37.59 -33.54 -4.91
C VAL A 331 36.19 -32.98 -5.22
N GLU A 332 35.21 -33.45 -4.50
CA GLU A 332 33.82 -33.01 -4.65
C GLU A 332 33.33 -32.44 -3.31
N LEU A 333 32.67 -31.27 -3.37
CA LEU A 333 32.07 -30.64 -2.22
C LEU A 333 30.54 -30.56 -2.39
N ASP A 334 29.81 -30.66 -1.28
CA ASP A 334 28.39 -30.43 -1.23
C ASP A 334 28.04 -28.93 -1.14
N ALA A 335 26.75 -28.58 -1.03
CA ALA A 335 26.29 -27.23 -0.93
C ALA A 335 26.72 -26.50 0.38
N SER A 336 27.13 -27.26 1.38
CA SER A 336 27.70 -26.72 2.63
C SER A 336 29.21 -26.52 2.57
N GLY A 337 29.84 -26.83 1.43
CA GLY A 337 31.28 -26.73 1.23
C GLY A 337 32.07 -27.88 1.86
N GLN A 338 31.44 -28.97 2.28
CA GLN A 338 32.07 -30.13 2.88
C GLN A 338 32.46 -31.19 1.84
N PRO A 339 33.62 -31.84 2.00
CA PRO A 339 34.03 -32.91 1.09
C PRO A 339 33.07 -34.07 1.12
N LEU A 340 32.62 -34.49 -0.06
CA LEU A 340 31.84 -35.70 -0.24
C LEU A 340 32.78 -36.92 -0.18
N LYS A 341 32.54 -37.84 0.77
CA LYS A 341 33.29 -39.13 0.81
C LYS A 341 33.02 -39.95 -0.46
N ARG A 342 34.07 -40.36 -1.14
CA ARG A 342 33.94 -41.35 -2.23
C ARG A 342 33.26 -42.62 -1.69
N ARG A 343 32.18 -43.01 -2.33
CA ARG A 343 31.63 -44.36 -2.19
C ARG A 343 32.37 -45.35 -3.10
#